data_2d842ccf52ccfeb17e5f26bd661e9ab6
#
_entry.id   2d842ccf52ccfeb17e5f26bd661e9ab6
#
_cell.length_a   1.000
_cell.length_b   1.000
_cell.length_c   1.000
_cell.angle_alpha   90.00
_cell.angle_beta   90.00
_cell.angle_gamma   90.00
#
_symmetry.space_group_name_H-M   'P 1'
#
loop_
_entity.id
_entity.type
_entity.pdbx_description
1 polymer ?
#
loop_
_entity_poly.entity_id
_entity_poly.type
_entity_poly.pdbx_seq_one_letter_code
_entity_poly.pdbx_strand_id
1 'polypeptide(L)'
;MPSSDLADRTAALLSLTAATEERSLSQLTELAASEVAGCAAADVAVWRHGQLSAQASSHPEPSRLVAVQLASGRGPLIEAMTSGGPVSCPDTLTDSRWPEFSAAALRIGIRSCLVLTYSSQVLVTLSLFGLRPRSIDPDHVQFAELLVAYGGALVGAVAEYGDSRRLADQLRDAASSRAVVDQAKGILMHALGCSADDALERMRQVSQRTNLRATEVAQRVIDAHVSRFGRASCRERV
;
A
#
# COMPACT_ATOMS: atom_id res chain seq x y z
N MET A 1 -19.53 -21.21 28.45
CA MET A 1 -19.83 -21.47 27.03
C MET A 1 -18.83 -20.69 26.17
N PRO A 2 -17.59 -21.15 26.00
CA PRO A 2 -16.56 -20.40 25.24
C PRO A 2 -16.54 -20.68 23.74
N SER A 3 -17.27 -21.67 23.23
CA SER A 3 -17.12 -22.13 21.84
C SER A 3 -17.92 -21.34 20.80
N SER A 4 -19.00 -20.66 21.17
CA SER A 4 -19.74 -19.79 20.23
C SER A 4 -18.99 -18.47 19.95
N ASP A 5 -18.36 -17.91 20.97
CA ASP A 5 -17.61 -16.66 20.88
C ASP A 5 -16.38 -16.78 19.94
N LEU A 6 -15.63 -17.89 20.01
CA LEU A 6 -14.49 -18.12 19.11
C LEU A 6 -14.94 -18.33 17.64
N ALA A 7 -16.07 -19.01 17.45
CA ALA A 7 -16.61 -19.22 16.10
C ALA A 7 -17.08 -17.90 15.45
N ASP A 8 -17.75 -17.06 16.23
CA ASP A 8 -18.22 -15.75 15.77
C ASP A 8 -17.04 -14.81 15.43
N ARG A 9 -16.00 -14.80 16.26
CA ARG A 9 -14.76 -14.05 16.03
C ARG A 9 -13.99 -14.57 14.80
N THR A 10 -13.96 -15.90 14.62
CA THR A 10 -13.34 -16.50 13.43
C THR A 10 -14.11 -16.13 12.16
N ALA A 11 -15.45 -16.13 12.23
CA ALA A 11 -16.29 -15.68 11.11
C ALA A 11 -16.06 -14.19 10.78
N ALA A 12 -15.87 -13.35 11.79
CA ALA A 12 -15.53 -11.94 11.62
C ALA A 12 -14.15 -11.77 10.92
N LEU A 13 -13.14 -12.56 11.31
CA LEU A 13 -11.85 -12.60 10.61
C LEU A 13 -11.99 -12.97 9.13
N LEU A 14 -12.77 -14.00 8.83
CA LEU A 14 -12.99 -14.47 7.46
C LEU A 14 -13.80 -13.48 6.60
N SER A 15 -14.49 -12.53 7.22
CA SER A 15 -15.22 -11.46 6.51
C SER A 15 -14.30 -10.34 6.00
N LEU A 16 -13.04 -10.29 6.45
CA LEU A 16 -12.06 -9.34 5.94
C LEU A 16 -11.81 -9.60 4.45
N THR A 17 -11.96 -8.57 3.64
CA THR A 17 -11.80 -8.67 2.19
C THR A 17 -10.59 -7.86 1.71
N ALA A 18 -9.75 -8.48 0.89
CA ALA A 18 -8.59 -7.84 0.27
C ALA A 18 -8.98 -6.98 -0.94
N ALA A 19 -9.83 -5.96 -0.76
CA ALA A 19 -10.25 -5.10 -1.87
C ALA A 19 -9.22 -4.00 -2.18
N THR A 20 -8.79 -3.27 -1.16
CA THR A 20 -7.71 -2.28 -1.20
C THR A 20 -6.97 -2.30 0.12
N GLU A 21 -5.71 -1.82 0.13
CA GLU A 21 -4.92 -1.74 1.36
C GLU A 21 -5.64 -0.91 2.44
N GLU A 22 -6.11 0.28 2.08
CA GLU A 22 -6.82 1.18 3.01
C GLU A 22 -8.06 0.52 3.61
N ARG A 23 -8.84 -0.18 2.79
CA ARG A 23 -10.05 -0.86 3.25
C ARG A 23 -9.73 -2.03 4.18
N SER A 24 -8.69 -2.79 3.87
CA SER A 24 -8.23 -3.90 4.71
C SER A 24 -7.75 -3.39 6.07
N LEU A 25 -6.99 -2.27 6.10
CA LEU A 25 -6.53 -1.65 7.34
C LEU A 25 -7.71 -1.12 8.18
N SER A 26 -8.68 -0.45 7.57
CA SER A 26 -9.86 0.07 8.27
C SER A 26 -10.68 -1.07 8.89
N GLN A 27 -10.95 -2.13 8.13
CA GLN A 27 -11.67 -3.30 8.62
C GLN A 27 -10.93 -3.97 9.80
N LEU A 28 -9.61 -4.09 9.71
CA LEU A 28 -8.76 -4.64 10.76
C LEU A 28 -8.86 -3.82 12.05
N THR A 29 -8.81 -2.51 11.90
CA THR A 29 -8.87 -1.57 13.03
C THR A 29 -10.23 -1.62 13.71
N GLU A 30 -11.32 -1.64 12.95
CA GLU A 30 -12.69 -1.76 13.45
C GLU A 30 -12.89 -3.09 14.17
N LEU A 31 -12.45 -4.19 13.56
CA LEU A 31 -12.56 -5.51 14.15
C LEU A 31 -11.75 -5.63 15.45
N ALA A 32 -10.53 -5.08 15.47
CA ALA A 32 -9.71 -5.07 16.68
C ALA A 32 -10.36 -4.28 17.82
N ALA A 33 -10.96 -3.13 17.52
CA ALA A 33 -11.62 -2.30 18.51
C ALA A 33 -12.91 -2.92 19.03
N SER A 34 -13.66 -3.68 18.21
CA SER A 34 -14.93 -4.29 18.61
C SER A 34 -14.77 -5.63 19.33
N GLU A 35 -13.81 -6.46 18.88
CA GLU A 35 -13.72 -7.86 19.32
C GLU A 35 -12.68 -8.08 20.44
N VAL A 36 -11.75 -7.14 20.65
CA VAL A 36 -10.79 -7.26 21.74
C VAL A 36 -11.35 -6.62 22.99
N ALA A 37 -11.71 -7.43 23.99
CA ALA A 37 -12.30 -6.92 25.22
C ALA A 37 -11.36 -5.94 25.93
N GLY A 38 -11.93 -4.82 26.38
CA GLY A 38 -11.19 -3.73 27.03
C GLY A 38 -10.41 -2.81 26.07
N CYS A 39 -10.42 -3.08 24.78
CA CYS A 39 -9.93 -2.18 23.75
C CYS A 39 -10.94 -1.05 23.54
N ALA A 40 -10.51 0.19 23.65
CA ALA A 40 -11.34 1.37 23.39
C ALA A 40 -11.01 2.00 22.03
N ALA A 41 -9.82 1.76 21.54
CA ALA A 41 -9.38 2.22 20.23
C ALA A 41 -8.23 1.34 19.71
N ALA A 42 -8.14 1.21 18.40
CA ALA A 42 -7.07 0.48 17.73
C ALA A 42 -6.45 1.31 16.61
N ASP A 43 -5.18 1.02 16.31
CA ASP A 43 -4.42 1.60 15.21
C ASP A 43 -3.63 0.49 14.52
N VAL A 44 -3.71 0.45 13.19
CA VAL A 44 -2.94 -0.48 12.37
C VAL A 44 -2.05 0.33 11.43
N ALA A 45 -0.77 0.01 11.40
CA ALA A 45 0.19 0.66 10.54
C ALA A 45 1.00 -0.35 9.72
N VAL A 46 1.26 0.00 8.47
CA VAL A 46 2.07 -0.78 7.52
C VAL A 46 3.39 -0.07 7.29
N TRP A 47 4.48 -0.81 7.42
CA TRP A 47 5.84 -0.33 7.32
C TRP A 47 6.55 -0.97 6.13
N ARG A 48 7.13 -0.14 5.26
CA ARG A 48 7.95 -0.57 4.13
C ARG A 48 9.30 0.10 4.21
N HIS A 49 10.35 -0.70 4.18
CA HIS A 49 11.74 -0.20 4.30
C HIS A 49 11.96 0.66 5.56
N GLY A 50 11.30 0.32 6.67
CA GLY A 50 11.39 1.05 7.93
C GLY A 50 10.61 2.38 7.98
N GLN A 51 9.84 2.70 6.95
CA GLN A 51 9.02 3.91 6.89
C GLN A 51 7.51 3.58 6.95
N LEU A 52 6.76 4.44 7.62
CA LEU A 52 5.30 4.36 7.64
C LEU A 52 4.76 4.56 6.22
N SER A 53 4.09 3.55 5.69
CA SER A 53 3.56 3.54 4.32
C SER A 53 2.05 3.76 4.28
N ALA A 54 1.33 3.16 5.22
CA ALA A 54 -0.11 3.30 5.36
C ALA A 54 -0.51 3.14 6.83
N GLN A 55 -1.61 3.75 7.22
CA GLN A 55 -2.14 3.71 8.58
C GLN A 55 -3.66 3.84 8.55
N ALA A 56 -4.33 3.10 9.43
CA ALA A 56 -5.72 3.28 9.76
C ALA A 56 -5.90 3.26 11.27
N SER A 57 -6.84 4.04 11.76
CA SER A 57 -7.12 4.17 13.19
C SER A 57 -8.64 4.21 13.39
N SER A 58 -9.15 3.53 14.43
CA SER A 58 -10.57 3.55 14.75
C SER A 58 -11.06 4.94 15.20
N HIS A 59 -10.14 5.77 15.69
CA HIS A 59 -10.37 7.17 16.07
C HIS A 59 -9.15 8.03 15.70
N PRO A 60 -9.29 9.36 15.57
CA PRO A 60 -8.17 10.22 15.17
C PRO A 60 -7.04 10.31 16.20
N GLU A 61 -7.36 10.19 17.50
CA GLU A 61 -6.39 10.41 18.58
C GLU A 61 -5.26 9.36 18.62
N PRO A 62 -5.53 8.04 18.49
CA PRO A 62 -4.48 7.02 18.50
C PRO A 62 -3.40 7.20 17.43
N SER A 63 -3.75 7.69 16.24
CA SER A 63 -2.77 7.93 15.18
C SER A 63 -1.72 8.97 15.56
N ARG A 64 -2.07 9.92 16.45
CA ARG A 64 -1.11 10.90 17.01
C ARG A 64 -0.08 10.25 17.91
N LEU A 65 -0.44 9.15 18.60
CA LEU A 65 0.53 8.42 19.44
C LEU A 65 1.60 7.73 18.59
N VAL A 66 1.27 7.30 17.40
CA VAL A 66 2.26 6.79 16.44
C VAL A 66 3.26 7.90 16.09
N ALA A 67 2.78 9.09 15.76
CA ALA A 67 3.63 10.22 15.41
C ALA A 67 4.56 10.64 16.58
N VAL A 68 4.07 10.63 17.82
CA VAL A 68 4.88 10.92 19.02
C VAL A 68 6.02 9.92 19.18
N GLN A 69 5.74 8.63 19.01
CA GLN A 69 6.74 7.57 19.12
C GLN A 69 7.78 7.63 18.01
N LEU A 70 7.36 7.96 16.78
CA LEU A 70 8.28 8.16 15.67
C LEU A 70 9.20 9.38 15.90
N ALA A 71 8.66 10.47 16.40
CA ALA A 71 9.41 11.69 16.65
C ALA A 71 10.45 11.51 17.78
N SER A 72 10.09 10.76 18.84
CA SER A 72 10.98 10.49 19.98
C SER A 72 11.92 9.29 19.74
N GLY A 73 11.63 8.44 18.75
CA GLY A 73 12.33 7.16 18.55
C GLY A 73 12.11 6.16 19.69
N ARG A 74 11.14 6.40 20.57
CA ARG A 74 10.87 5.62 21.78
C ARG A 74 9.37 5.43 21.98
N GLY A 75 9.00 4.22 22.43
CA GLY A 75 7.60 3.89 22.71
C GLY A 75 7.33 2.41 22.55
N PRO A 76 6.17 1.92 22.99
CA PRO A 76 5.79 0.52 22.86
C PRO A 76 5.76 0.06 21.39
N LEU A 77 5.40 0.94 20.45
CA LEU A 77 5.43 0.65 19.02
C LEU A 77 6.87 0.41 18.52
N ILE A 78 7.79 1.30 18.86
CA ILE A 78 9.20 1.22 18.45
C ILE A 78 9.86 -0.03 19.05
N GLU A 79 9.56 -0.33 20.32
CA GLU A 79 10.05 -1.54 20.97
C GLU A 79 9.49 -2.81 20.33
N ALA A 80 8.19 -2.86 20.01
CA ALA A 80 7.58 -4.00 19.33
C ALA A 80 8.16 -4.22 17.92
N MET A 81 8.39 -3.16 17.17
CA MET A 81 9.03 -3.24 15.84
C MET A 81 10.47 -3.77 15.93
N THR A 82 11.18 -3.44 17.00
CA THR A 82 12.58 -3.83 17.20
C THR A 82 12.69 -5.26 17.74
N SER A 83 11.83 -5.64 18.70
CA SER A 83 11.85 -6.96 19.33
C SER A 83 11.18 -8.03 18.47
N GLY A 84 10.23 -7.63 17.60
CA GLY A 84 9.40 -8.55 16.82
C GLY A 84 8.33 -9.27 17.63
N GLY A 85 8.15 -8.92 18.90
CA GLY A 85 7.21 -9.54 19.82
C GLY A 85 6.18 -8.55 20.38
N PRO A 86 5.18 -9.06 21.12
CA PRO A 86 4.18 -8.21 21.75
C PRO A 86 4.80 -7.33 22.85
N VAL A 87 4.44 -6.06 22.86
CA VAL A 87 4.87 -5.11 23.89
C VAL A 87 3.66 -4.52 24.59
N SER A 88 3.60 -4.69 25.91
CA SER A 88 2.51 -4.20 26.75
C SER A 88 2.95 -3.01 27.61
N CYS A 89 2.08 -2.00 27.69
CA CYS A 89 2.08 -0.94 28.70
C CYS A 89 0.83 -1.11 29.58
N PRO A 90 0.94 -1.77 30.71
CA PRO A 90 -0.24 -2.05 31.58
C PRO A 90 -0.87 -0.80 32.18
N ASP A 91 -0.09 0.23 32.47
CA ASP A 91 -0.58 1.52 32.97
C ASP A 91 0.38 2.65 32.57
N THR A 92 -0.08 3.51 31.69
CA THR A 92 0.68 4.69 31.21
C THR A 92 1.01 5.69 32.30
N LEU A 93 0.30 5.67 33.44
CA LEU A 93 0.58 6.54 34.57
C LEU A 93 1.83 6.11 35.35
N THR A 94 2.07 4.82 35.45
CA THR A 94 3.14 4.24 36.27
C THR A 94 4.31 3.70 35.45
N ASP A 95 4.13 3.51 34.14
CA ASP A 95 5.18 3.01 33.25
C ASP A 95 6.17 4.12 32.89
N SER A 96 7.38 4.00 33.39
CA SER A 96 8.46 4.98 33.18
C SER A 96 9.32 4.70 31.94
N ARG A 97 9.09 3.59 31.22
CA ARG A 97 9.91 3.22 30.05
C ARG A 97 9.84 4.24 28.93
N TRP A 98 8.67 4.86 28.73
CA TRP A 98 8.41 5.78 27.62
C TRP A 98 7.66 7.04 28.08
N PRO A 99 8.34 7.99 28.74
CA PRO A 99 7.69 9.15 29.37
C PRO A 99 6.94 10.05 28.39
N GLU A 100 7.44 10.25 27.17
CA GLU A 100 6.80 11.08 26.14
C GLU A 100 5.52 10.43 25.60
N PHE A 101 5.58 9.11 25.32
CA PHE A 101 4.40 8.33 24.95
C PHE A 101 3.36 8.34 26.07
N SER A 102 3.77 8.06 27.30
CA SER A 102 2.87 8.04 28.45
C SER A 102 2.20 9.38 28.69
N ALA A 103 2.95 10.49 28.60
CA ALA A 103 2.38 11.82 28.72
C ALA A 103 1.38 12.15 27.59
N ALA A 104 1.65 11.72 26.37
CA ALA A 104 0.75 11.90 25.23
C ALA A 104 -0.52 11.04 25.38
N ALA A 105 -0.38 9.78 25.77
CA ALA A 105 -1.47 8.84 25.99
C ALA A 105 -2.42 9.31 27.09
N LEU A 106 -1.87 9.78 28.22
CA LEU A 106 -2.66 10.31 29.35
C LEU A 106 -3.47 11.54 28.95
N ARG A 107 -2.94 12.42 28.09
CA ARG A 107 -3.69 13.60 27.61
C ARG A 107 -4.96 13.26 26.86
N ILE A 108 -5.01 12.11 26.21
CA ILE A 108 -6.20 11.61 25.47
C ILE A 108 -6.94 10.49 26.24
N GLY A 109 -6.63 10.32 27.54
CA GLY A 109 -7.32 9.36 28.41
C GLY A 109 -6.91 7.89 28.25
N ILE A 110 -5.86 7.59 27.50
CA ILE A 110 -5.36 6.22 27.32
C ILE A 110 -4.52 5.82 28.53
N ARG A 111 -4.91 4.71 29.17
CA ARG A 111 -4.31 4.18 30.40
C ARG A 111 -3.57 2.87 30.20
N SER A 112 -3.85 2.12 29.16
CA SER A 112 -3.12 0.90 28.84
C SER A 112 -2.95 0.75 27.33
N CYS A 113 -1.94 -0.01 26.92
CA CYS A 113 -1.68 -0.26 25.50
C CYS A 113 -1.03 -1.66 25.34
N LEU A 114 -1.35 -2.30 24.22
CA LEU A 114 -0.71 -3.50 23.73
C LEU A 114 -0.37 -3.31 22.27
N VAL A 115 0.88 -3.55 21.91
CA VAL A 115 1.33 -3.51 20.51
C VAL A 115 1.78 -4.87 20.07
N LEU A 116 1.28 -5.29 18.91
CA LEU A 116 1.57 -6.55 18.26
C LEU A 116 2.16 -6.28 16.89
N THR A 117 3.00 -7.20 16.42
CA THR A 117 3.65 -7.09 15.11
C THR A 117 3.46 -8.37 14.30
N TYR A 118 3.35 -8.20 13.00
CA TYR A 118 3.43 -9.28 12.03
C TYR A 118 4.39 -8.87 10.91
N SER A 119 5.37 -9.71 10.66
CA SER A 119 6.39 -9.47 9.63
C SER A 119 6.36 -10.56 8.58
N SER A 120 6.17 -10.15 7.32
CA SER A 120 6.28 -10.99 6.14
C SER A 120 7.03 -10.20 5.05
N GLN A 121 6.39 -9.92 3.93
CA GLN A 121 6.90 -9.01 2.90
C GLN A 121 6.84 -7.54 3.35
N VAL A 122 5.90 -7.23 4.24
CA VAL A 122 5.75 -5.95 4.92
C VAL A 122 5.69 -6.19 6.41
N LEU A 123 6.08 -5.21 7.22
CA LEU A 123 5.83 -5.21 8.65
C LEU A 123 4.49 -4.52 8.91
N VAL A 124 3.61 -5.19 9.64
CA VAL A 124 2.34 -4.64 10.10
C VAL A 124 2.36 -4.58 11.63
N THR A 125 1.92 -3.47 12.18
CA THR A 125 1.77 -3.28 13.62
C THR A 125 0.32 -3.02 13.95
N LEU A 126 -0.18 -3.67 15.01
CA LEU A 126 -1.50 -3.45 15.59
C LEU A 126 -1.29 -2.91 17.00
N SER A 127 -1.73 -1.68 17.24
CA SER A 127 -1.73 -1.05 18.56
C SER A 127 -3.15 -1.01 19.11
N LEU A 128 -3.35 -1.59 20.28
CA LEU A 128 -4.60 -1.63 21.01
C LEU A 128 -4.49 -0.70 22.22
N PHE A 129 -5.51 0.12 22.45
CA PHE A 129 -5.51 1.13 23.50
C PHE A 129 -6.72 0.97 24.42
N GLY A 130 -6.48 1.07 25.72
CA GLY A 130 -7.50 0.97 26.74
C GLY A 130 -7.60 2.22 27.62
N LEU A 131 -8.82 2.54 28.08
CA LEU A 131 -9.09 3.72 28.94
C LEU A 131 -8.88 3.43 30.43
N ARG A 132 -8.61 2.19 30.80
CA ARG A 132 -8.32 1.77 32.18
C ARG A 132 -6.96 1.07 32.24
N PRO A 133 -6.28 1.09 33.40
CA PRO A 133 -5.10 0.25 33.59
C PRO A 133 -5.44 -1.21 33.37
N ARG A 134 -4.57 -1.96 32.69
CA ARG A 134 -4.74 -3.39 32.43
C ARG A 134 -6.09 -3.76 31.82
N SER A 135 -6.67 -2.88 31.00
CA SER A 135 -8.02 -3.12 30.45
C SER A 135 -8.03 -4.16 29.32
N ILE A 136 -6.93 -4.33 28.62
CA ILE A 136 -6.81 -5.32 27.54
C ILE A 136 -6.60 -6.68 28.21
N ASP A 137 -7.59 -7.56 28.03
CA ASP A 137 -7.61 -8.87 28.66
C ASP A 137 -6.50 -9.76 28.05
N PRO A 138 -5.64 -10.38 28.89
CA PRO A 138 -4.63 -11.33 28.43
C PRO A 138 -5.19 -12.50 27.61
N ASP A 139 -6.42 -12.94 27.92
CA ASP A 139 -7.08 -14.04 27.18
C ASP A 139 -7.42 -13.65 25.72
N HIS A 140 -7.46 -12.35 25.41
CA HIS A 140 -7.69 -11.84 24.06
C HIS A 140 -6.42 -11.53 23.27
N VAL A 141 -5.24 -11.65 23.91
CA VAL A 141 -3.96 -11.42 23.21
C VAL A 141 -3.77 -12.39 22.06
N GLN A 142 -4.09 -13.68 22.24
CA GLN A 142 -4.00 -14.69 21.18
C GLN A 142 -4.91 -14.34 19.98
N PHE A 143 -6.11 -13.83 20.25
CA PHE A 143 -6.99 -13.38 19.18
C PHE A 143 -6.42 -12.17 18.45
N ALA A 144 -5.85 -11.21 19.16
CA ALA A 144 -5.20 -10.05 18.56
C ALA A 144 -3.96 -10.44 17.74
N GLU A 145 -3.19 -11.47 18.16
CA GLU A 145 -2.09 -12.05 17.39
C GLU A 145 -2.59 -12.67 16.07
N LEU A 146 -3.67 -13.45 16.13
CA LEU A 146 -4.31 -13.99 14.92
C LEU A 146 -4.82 -12.89 14.01
N LEU A 147 -5.39 -11.83 14.57
CA LEU A 147 -5.92 -10.70 13.85
C LEU A 147 -4.81 -9.96 13.09
N VAL A 148 -3.70 -9.63 13.75
CA VAL A 148 -2.57 -8.95 13.09
C VAL A 148 -1.90 -9.85 12.04
N ALA A 149 -1.79 -11.15 12.30
CA ALA A 149 -1.19 -12.10 11.35
C ALA A 149 -2.06 -12.25 10.09
N TYR A 150 -3.36 -12.48 10.26
CA TYR A 150 -4.29 -12.62 9.14
C TYR A 150 -4.41 -11.32 8.33
N GLY A 151 -4.63 -10.19 9.02
CA GLY A 151 -4.71 -8.89 8.38
C GLY A 151 -3.41 -8.48 7.71
N GLY A 152 -2.27 -8.78 8.32
CA GLY A 152 -0.95 -8.56 7.73
C GLY A 152 -0.72 -9.39 6.47
N ALA A 153 -1.18 -10.64 6.45
CA ALA A 153 -1.14 -11.48 5.25
C ALA A 153 -2.03 -10.92 4.13
N LEU A 154 -3.24 -10.43 4.45
CA LEU A 154 -4.12 -9.78 3.48
C LEU A 154 -3.49 -8.50 2.90
N VAL A 155 -2.93 -7.65 3.74
CA VAL A 155 -2.24 -6.42 3.31
C VAL A 155 -1.04 -6.74 2.43
N GLY A 156 -0.26 -7.77 2.78
CA GLY A 156 0.85 -8.27 1.97
C GLY A 156 0.39 -8.74 0.59
N ALA A 157 -0.67 -9.54 0.53
CA ALA A 157 -1.24 -10.05 -0.72
C ALA A 157 -1.76 -8.92 -1.63
N VAL A 158 -2.43 -7.90 -1.06
CA VAL A 158 -2.90 -6.72 -1.82
C VAL A 158 -1.72 -5.93 -2.40
N ALA A 159 -0.65 -5.75 -1.62
CA ALA A 159 0.56 -5.06 -2.09
C ALA A 159 1.21 -5.81 -3.26
N GLU A 160 1.39 -7.12 -3.15
CA GLU A 160 1.96 -7.97 -4.19
C GLU A 160 1.14 -7.94 -5.48
N TYR A 161 -0.18 -8.04 -5.36
CA TYR A 161 -1.08 -7.95 -6.51
C TYR A 161 -1.00 -6.58 -7.20
N GLY A 162 -0.93 -5.51 -6.41
CA GLY A 162 -0.77 -4.14 -6.93
C GLY A 162 0.54 -3.95 -7.69
N ASP A 163 1.65 -4.51 -7.19
CA ASP A 163 2.96 -4.45 -7.84
C ASP A 163 2.98 -5.26 -9.14
N SER A 164 2.41 -6.46 -9.11
CA SER A 164 2.29 -7.33 -10.29
C SER A 164 1.45 -6.66 -11.40
N ARG A 165 0.36 -6.01 -11.02
CA ARG A 165 -0.49 -5.27 -11.97
C ARG A 165 0.23 -4.07 -12.57
N ARG A 166 0.94 -3.28 -11.77
CA ARG A 166 1.76 -2.16 -12.25
C ARG A 166 2.83 -2.62 -13.24
N LEU A 167 3.51 -3.72 -12.93
CA LEU A 167 4.51 -4.31 -13.83
C LEU A 167 3.87 -4.78 -15.15
N ALA A 168 2.71 -5.44 -15.09
CA ALA A 168 1.98 -5.86 -16.27
C ALA A 168 1.55 -4.68 -17.15
N ASP A 169 1.09 -3.59 -16.55
CA ASP A 169 0.72 -2.36 -17.27
C ASP A 169 1.96 -1.70 -17.90
N GLN A 170 3.09 -1.62 -17.19
CA GLN A 170 4.35 -1.12 -17.74
C GLN A 170 4.83 -1.96 -18.93
N LEU A 171 4.72 -3.29 -18.85
CA LEU A 171 5.10 -4.19 -19.95
C LEU A 171 4.17 -4.03 -21.15
N ARG A 172 2.85 -3.85 -20.94
CA ARG A 172 1.89 -3.55 -22.02
C ARG A 172 2.20 -2.23 -22.69
N ASP A 173 2.48 -1.18 -21.92
CA ASP A 173 2.84 0.13 -22.45
C ASP A 173 4.15 0.09 -23.24
N ALA A 174 5.14 -0.65 -22.77
CA ALA A 174 6.39 -0.86 -23.48
C ALA A 174 6.18 -1.63 -24.78
N ALA A 175 5.35 -2.69 -24.78
CA ALA A 175 5.04 -3.46 -25.98
C ALA A 175 4.26 -2.65 -27.02
N SER A 176 3.25 -1.87 -26.59
CA SER A 176 2.47 -0.99 -27.48
C SER A 176 3.36 0.14 -28.07
N SER A 177 4.23 0.72 -27.26
CA SER A 177 5.20 1.71 -27.69
C SER A 177 6.16 1.17 -28.76
N ARG A 178 6.61 -0.07 -28.58
CA ARG A 178 7.48 -0.74 -29.55
C ARG A 178 6.73 -1.00 -30.86
N ALA A 179 5.49 -1.45 -30.81
CA ALA A 179 4.67 -1.68 -32.00
C ALA A 179 4.47 -0.40 -32.83
N VAL A 180 4.20 0.73 -32.19
CA VAL A 180 4.05 2.03 -32.85
C VAL A 180 5.36 2.45 -33.53
N VAL A 181 6.50 2.28 -32.86
CA VAL A 181 7.82 2.58 -33.44
C VAL A 181 8.14 1.66 -34.62
N ASP A 182 7.84 0.36 -34.53
CA ASP A 182 8.09 -0.60 -35.62
C ASP A 182 7.18 -0.33 -36.83
N GLN A 183 5.94 0.06 -36.61
CA GLN A 183 5.03 0.48 -37.68
C GLN A 183 5.54 1.75 -38.41
N ALA A 184 5.92 2.77 -37.64
CA ALA A 184 6.47 4.00 -38.21
C ALA A 184 7.77 3.74 -38.96
N LYS A 185 8.63 2.86 -38.44
CA LYS A 185 9.86 2.40 -39.11
C LYS A 185 9.55 1.76 -40.45
N GLY A 186 8.57 0.86 -40.55
CA GLY A 186 8.14 0.26 -41.80
C GLY A 186 7.62 1.29 -42.82
N ILE A 187 6.89 2.31 -42.37
CA ILE A 187 6.41 3.40 -43.21
C ILE A 187 7.62 4.20 -43.79
N LEU A 188 8.57 4.56 -42.92
CA LEU A 188 9.76 5.31 -43.35
C LEU A 188 10.66 4.51 -44.30
N MET A 189 10.86 3.22 -44.06
CA MET A 189 11.58 2.33 -44.93
C MET A 189 10.98 2.32 -46.36
N HIS A 190 9.66 2.19 -46.42
CA HIS A 190 8.94 2.22 -47.72
C HIS A 190 8.99 3.59 -48.39
N ALA A 191 8.75 4.67 -47.61
CA ALA A 191 8.65 6.03 -48.17
C ALA A 191 10.00 6.61 -48.60
N LEU A 192 11.10 6.22 -47.95
CA LEU A 192 12.44 6.79 -48.16
C LEU A 192 13.43 5.82 -48.80
N GLY A 193 13.05 4.55 -48.98
CA GLY A 193 13.94 3.50 -49.52
C GLY A 193 15.17 3.24 -48.65
N CYS A 194 15.05 3.40 -47.32
CA CYS A 194 16.16 3.29 -46.37
C CYS A 194 16.10 1.99 -45.54
N SER A 195 17.19 1.64 -44.88
CA SER A 195 17.24 0.50 -43.98
C SER A 195 16.41 0.73 -42.70
N ALA A 196 16.13 -0.34 -41.97
CA ALA A 196 15.42 -0.27 -40.66
C ALA A 196 16.20 0.56 -39.63
N ASP A 197 17.53 0.47 -39.64
CA ASP A 197 18.40 1.20 -38.73
C ASP A 197 18.44 2.69 -39.08
N ASP A 198 18.50 3.03 -40.36
CA ASP A 198 18.42 4.41 -40.81
C ASP A 198 17.07 5.07 -40.46
N ALA A 199 15.98 4.33 -40.64
CA ALA A 199 14.64 4.81 -40.25
C ALA A 199 14.54 5.10 -38.75
N LEU A 200 15.07 4.22 -37.93
CA LEU A 200 15.09 4.38 -36.47
C LEU A 200 15.98 5.58 -36.07
N GLU A 201 17.14 5.70 -36.66
CA GLU A 201 18.07 6.80 -36.39
C GLU A 201 17.46 8.17 -36.76
N ARG A 202 16.77 8.26 -37.89
CA ARG A 202 16.04 9.47 -38.29
C ARG A 202 14.94 9.85 -37.29
N MET A 203 14.19 8.88 -36.78
CA MET A 203 13.21 9.14 -35.73
C MET A 203 13.85 9.63 -34.42
N ARG A 204 15.01 9.07 -34.02
CA ARG A 204 15.79 9.52 -32.87
C ARG A 204 16.28 10.97 -33.04
N GLN A 205 16.81 11.32 -34.20
CA GLN A 205 17.25 12.69 -34.51
C GLN A 205 16.11 13.70 -34.43
N VAL A 206 14.90 13.34 -34.92
CA VAL A 206 13.72 14.19 -34.80
C VAL A 206 13.30 14.30 -33.33
N SER A 207 13.28 13.20 -32.61
CA SER A 207 12.96 13.17 -31.15
C SER A 207 13.87 14.11 -30.35
N GLN A 208 15.18 14.06 -30.59
CA GLN A 208 16.17 14.93 -29.94
C GLN A 208 15.99 16.42 -30.31
N ARG A 209 15.75 16.72 -31.59
CA ARG A 209 15.55 18.11 -32.05
C ARG A 209 14.27 18.73 -31.57
N THR A 210 13.22 17.94 -31.42
CA THR A 210 11.88 18.44 -31.03
C THR A 210 11.57 18.25 -29.56
N ASN A 211 12.44 17.60 -28.81
CA ASN A 211 12.23 17.20 -27.41
C ASN A 211 10.92 16.39 -27.18
N LEU A 212 10.53 15.62 -28.19
CA LEU A 212 9.37 14.71 -28.14
C LEU A 212 9.85 13.27 -27.89
N ARG A 213 9.00 12.46 -27.28
CA ARG A 213 9.31 11.02 -27.12
C ARG A 213 9.34 10.34 -28.50
N ALA A 214 10.21 9.34 -28.67
CA ALA A 214 10.32 8.60 -29.93
C ALA A 214 8.97 7.98 -30.38
N THR A 215 8.13 7.57 -29.45
CA THR A 215 6.77 7.08 -29.70
C THR A 215 5.83 8.16 -30.25
N GLU A 216 5.96 9.40 -29.79
CA GLU A 216 5.18 10.53 -30.31
C GLU A 216 5.61 10.90 -31.73
N VAL A 217 6.91 10.83 -31.99
CA VAL A 217 7.45 11.02 -33.37
C VAL A 217 6.92 9.91 -34.28
N ALA A 218 6.96 8.66 -33.82
CA ALA A 218 6.43 7.51 -34.54
C ALA A 218 4.93 7.65 -34.85
N GLN A 219 4.13 8.05 -33.84
CA GLN A 219 2.70 8.28 -34.04
C GLN A 219 2.42 9.36 -35.10
N ARG A 220 3.17 10.46 -35.11
CA ARG A 220 3.06 11.51 -36.13
C ARG A 220 3.37 11.01 -37.53
N VAL A 221 4.34 10.11 -37.67
CA VAL A 221 4.66 9.48 -38.95
C VAL A 221 3.48 8.64 -39.44
N ILE A 222 2.91 7.85 -38.57
CA ILE A 222 1.71 7.02 -38.87
C ILE A 222 0.54 7.91 -39.29
N ASP A 223 0.22 8.94 -38.49
CA ASP A 223 -0.91 9.85 -38.76
C ASP A 223 -0.75 10.59 -40.08
N ALA A 224 0.48 11.04 -40.40
CA ALA A 224 0.78 11.68 -41.65
C ALA A 224 0.60 10.72 -42.85
N HIS A 225 0.98 9.45 -42.67
CA HIS A 225 0.83 8.41 -43.70
C HIS A 225 -0.66 8.11 -43.95
N VAL A 226 -1.44 7.88 -42.89
CA VAL A 226 -2.90 7.61 -42.97
C VAL A 226 -3.64 8.80 -43.63
N SER A 227 -3.27 10.04 -43.26
CA SER A 227 -3.88 11.25 -43.85
C SER A 227 -3.60 11.44 -45.32
N ARG A 228 -2.47 10.92 -45.85
CA ARG A 228 -2.15 10.91 -47.28
C ARG A 228 -3.01 9.90 -48.05
N PHE A 229 -3.12 8.68 -47.56
CA PHE A 229 -3.91 7.61 -48.20
C PHE A 229 -5.42 7.83 -48.11
N GLY A 230 -5.94 8.37 -47.01
CA GLY A 230 -7.34 8.73 -46.89
C GLY A 230 -7.80 9.79 -47.89
N ARG A 231 -6.91 10.69 -48.31
CA ARG A 231 -7.18 11.68 -49.38
C ARG A 231 -7.07 11.14 -50.80
N ALA A 232 -6.24 10.13 -51.01
CA ALA A 232 -6.10 9.46 -52.32
C ALA A 232 -7.33 8.60 -52.65
N SER A 233 -7.87 7.85 -51.65
CA SER A 233 -9.03 6.99 -51.81
C SER A 233 -10.35 7.74 -52.06
N CYS A 234 -10.46 9.00 -51.67
CA CYS A 234 -11.61 9.86 -51.97
C CYS A 234 -11.59 10.48 -53.41
N ARG A 235 -10.41 10.52 -54.06
CA ARG A 235 -10.30 11.06 -55.45
C ARG A 235 -10.58 10.03 -56.54
N GLU A 236 -10.54 8.75 -56.22
CA GLU A 236 -10.82 7.68 -57.21
C GLU A 236 -12.31 7.23 -57.26
N ARG A 237 -13.20 7.88 -56.50
CA ARG A 237 -14.65 7.60 -56.47
C ARG A 237 -15.49 8.80 -56.96
N VAL A 238 -15.00 9.57 -57.90
CA VAL A 238 -15.80 10.59 -58.62
C VAL A 238 -15.73 10.34 -60.10
#